data_c53992a3aa16aec3cd3c05b57d3e80c5
#
_entry.id   c53992a3aa16aec3cd3c05b57d3e80c5
#
_cell.length_a   1.000
_cell.length_b   1.000
_cell.length_c   1.000
_cell.angle_alpha   90.00
_cell.angle_beta   90.00
_cell.angle_gamma   90.00
#
_symmetry.space_group_name_H-M   'P 1'
#
loop_
_entity.id
_entity.type
_entity.pdbx_description
1 polymer ?
#
loop_
_entity_poly.entity_id
_entity_poly.type
_entity_poly.pdbx_seq_one_letter_code
_entity_poly.pdbx_strand_id
1 'polypeptide(L)'
;MEHFPHISANSEIFVLTGAGISKESGLDTFRDNDGLWNNHRVEDVATPEAFTRNPSLVYDFYNNRRRELNNGTKPNKAHLDLVELEKTLKINVITQNIDNLHEIAGSSSIIYIHGELNKARCIQNDTHIHYWTDDLDETHQCSDCGSQMR
;
A
#
# COMPACT_ATOMS: atom_id res chain seq x y z
N MET A 1 25.94 5.78 -27.52
CA MET A 1 24.81 4.83 -27.60
C MET A 1 24.60 4.28 -26.21
N GLU A 2 23.48 4.58 -25.60
CA GLU A 2 23.12 3.96 -24.33
C GLU A 2 22.89 2.46 -24.58
N HIS A 3 23.64 1.62 -23.87
CA HIS A 3 23.46 0.17 -23.93
C HIS A 3 22.32 -0.22 -23.01
N PHE A 4 21.13 -0.42 -23.57
CA PHE A 4 20.05 -1.05 -22.80
C PHE A 4 20.37 -2.54 -22.62
N PRO A 5 20.11 -3.10 -21.43
CA PRO A 5 20.28 -4.52 -21.22
C PRO A 5 19.37 -5.33 -22.16
N HIS A 6 19.88 -6.42 -22.68
CA HIS A 6 19.09 -7.30 -23.54
C HIS A 6 18.05 -8.05 -22.69
N ILE A 7 16.76 -7.74 -22.89
CA ILE A 7 15.65 -8.41 -22.23
C ILE A 7 15.20 -9.57 -23.12
N SER A 8 15.18 -10.78 -22.57
CA SER A 8 14.70 -12.01 -23.21
C SER A 8 13.44 -12.52 -22.51
N ALA A 9 12.72 -13.47 -23.11
CA ALA A 9 11.53 -14.11 -22.52
C ALA A 9 11.83 -14.82 -21.17
N ASN A 10 13.09 -15.11 -20.87
CA ASN A 10 13.51 -15.71 -19.60
C ASN A 10 14.00 -14.68 -18.57
N SER A 11 13.96 -13.39 -18.90
CA SER A 11 14.40 -12.34 -17.98
C SER A 11 13.39 -12.20 -16.85
N GLU A 12 13.90 -12.07 -15.62
CA GLU A 12 13.14 -11.71 -14.44
C GLU A 12 13.33 -10.22 -14.15
N ILE A 13 12.24 -9.49 -14.09
CA ILE A 13 12.26 -8.02 -13.95
C ILE A 13 11.65 -7.64 -12.61
N PHE A 14 12.37 -6.84 -11.85
CA PHE A 14 11.87 -6.24 -10.61
C PHE A 14 11.50 -4.78 -10.87
N VAL A 15 10.25 -4.46 -10.60
CA VAL A 15 9.69 -3.12 -10.80
C VAL A 15 9.43 -2.48 -9.44
N LEU A 16 10.21 -1.45 -9.10
CA LEU A 16 9.98 -0.67 -7.89
C LEU A 16 8.96 0.44 -8.18
N THR A 17 7.84 0.45 -7.44
CA THR A 17 6.80 1.47 -7.56
C THR A 17 6.62 2.26 -6.28
N GLY A 18 6.13 3.49 -6.41
CA GLY A 18 5.80 4.40 -5.31
C GLY A 18 4.53 5.18 -5.64
N ALA A 19 4.15 6.14 -4.79
CA ALA A 19 2.87 6.84 -4.87
C ALA A 19 2.57 7.48 -6.25
N GLY A 20 3.61 7.81 -7.02
CA GLY A 20 3.44 8.37 -8.37
C GLY A 20 2.66 7.49 -9.32
N ILE A 21 2.76 6.14 -9.21
CA ILE A 21 2.00 5.24 -10.10
C ILE A 21 0.49 5.31 -9.82
N SER A 22 0.09 5.61 -8.58
CA SER A 22 -1.32 5.66 -8.18
C SER A 22 -1.96 7.05 -8.35
N LYS A 23 -1.17 8.07 -8.75
CA LYS A 23 -1.66 9.45 -8.92
C LYS A 23 -2.76 9.55 -9.97
N GLU A 24 -2.60 8.94 -11.13
CA GLU A 24 -3.61 8.92 -12.19
C GLU A 24 -4.86 8.11 -11.83
N SER A 25 -4.78 7.31 -10.78
CA SER A 25 -5.94 6.61 -10.19
C SER A 25 -6.72 7.48 -9.20
N GLY A 26 -6.26 8.71 -8.94
CA GLY A 26 -6.91 9.67 -8.05
C GLY A 26 -6.44 9.60 -6.59
N LEU A 27 -5.36 8.86 -6.29
CA LEU A 27 -4.78 8.83 -4.95
C LEU A 27 -3.70 9.91 -4.82
N ASP A 28 -3.77 10.67 -3.72
CA ASP A 28 -2.79 11.71 -3.42
C ASP A 28 -1.39 11.14 -3.19
N THR A 29 -0.39 11.83 -3.74
CA THR A 29 1.02 11.47 -3.53
C THR A 29 1.63 12.24 -2.37
N PHE A 30 2.62 11.66 -1.74
CA PHE A 30 3.39 12.26 -0.65
C PHE A 30 4.07 13.61 -1.03
N ARG A 31 4.32 13.87 -2.32
CA ARG A 31 5.07 15.04 -2.79
C ARG A 31 4.20 16.26 -3.12
N ASP A 32 2.88 16.10 -3.21
CA ASP A 32 2.00 17.16 -3.70
C ASP A 32 1.74 18.27 -2.67
N ASN A 33 2.09 18.06 -1.38
CA ASN A 33 1.81 18.97 -0.27
C ASN A 33 3.04 19.25 0.61
N ASP A 34 4.10 19.80 0.07
CA ASP A 34 5.29 20.24 0.83
C ASP A 34 5.86 19.19 1.83
N GLY A 35 5.84 17.90 1.45
CA GLY A 35 6.30 16.81 2.30
C GLY A 35 5.25 16.31 3.29
N LEU A 36 4.02 16.78 3.19
CA LEU A 36 2.89 16.28 3.97
C LEU A 36 2.20 15.14 3.22
N TRP A 37 1.79 14.13 3.96
CA TRP A 37 0.90 13.09 3.47
C TRP A 37 -0.52 13.38 3.93
N ASN A 38 -1.37 13.85 3.01
CA ASN A 38 -2.72 14.33 3.31
C ASN A 38 -2.78 15.29 4.51
N ASN A 39 -1.98 16.36 4.44
CA ASN A 39 -1.87 17.39 5.47
C ASN A 39 -1.30 16.92 6.82
N HIS A 40 -0.76 15.70 6.90
CA HIS A 40 -0.09 15.18 8.10
C HIS A 40 1.39 14.92 7.82
N ARG A 41 2.23 15.20 8.81
CA ARG A 41 3.63 14.77 8.77
C ARG A 41 3.67 13.26 8.91
N VAL A 42 4.56 12.60 8.17
CA VAL A 42 4.72 11.14 8.21
C VAL A 42 5.01 10.64 9.63
N GLU A 43 5.83 11.39 10.36
CA GLU A 43 6.19 11.08 11.73
C GLU A 43 5.00 11.12 12.70
N ASP A 44 3.89 11.75 12.31
CA ASP A 44 2.70 11.88 13.15
C ASP A 44 1.65 10.79 12.87
N VAL A 45 1.75 10.08 11.74
CA VAL A 45 0.72 9.10 11.33
C VAL A 45 1.27 7.74 10.91
N ALA A 46 2.54 7.65 10.45
CA ALA A 46 3.06 6.45 9.80
C ALA A 46 4.25 5.80 10.53
N THR A 47 4.37 6.01 11.83
CA THR A 47 5.39 5.37 12.67
C THR A 47 4.78 4.64 13.86
N PRO A 48 5.44 3.61 14.41
CA PRO A 48 5.01 2.96 15.66
C PRO A 48 4.88 3.94 16.83
N GLU A 49 5.78 4.93 16.89
CA GLU A 49 5.78 5.99 17.91
C GLU A 49 4.56 6.90 17.76
N ALA A 50 4.14 7.21 16.53
CA ALA A 50 2.91 7.97 16.25
C ALA A 50 1.69 7.24 16.83
N PHE A 51 1.58 5.95 16.57
CA PHE A 51 0.48 5.14 17.10
C PHE A 51 0.48 5.11 18.64
N THR A 52 1.64 4.96 19.27
CA THR A 52 1.75 4.99 20.73
C THR A 52 1.38 6.36 21.32
N ARG A 53 1.74 7.45 20.61
CA ARG A 53 1.51 8.84 21.06
C ARG A 53 0.06 9.28 20.88
N ASN A 54 -0.54 8.94 19.75
CA ASN A 54 -1.90 9.36 19.39
C ASN A 54 -2.58 8.32 18.49
N PRO A 55 -3.08 7.20 19.05
CA PRO A 55 -3.72 6.14 18.25
C PRO A 55 -4.93 6.65 17.47
N SER A 56 -5.74 7.55 18.05
CA SER A 56 -6.93 8.07 17.39
C SER A 56 -6.59 8.80 16.10
N LEU A 57 -5.57 9.65 16.08
CA LEU A 57 -5.10 10.32 14.87
C LEU A 57 -4.67 9.33 13.81
N VAL A 58 -3.96 8.27 14.20
CA VAL A 58 -3.48 7.24 13.27
C VAL A 58 -4.65 6.45 12.69
N TYR A 59 -5.63 6.06 13.52
CA TYR A 59 -6.85 5.41 13.03
C TYR A 59 -7.60 6.29 12.05
N ASP A 60 -7.85 7.55 12.38
CA ASP A 60 -8.56 8.48 11.50
C ASP A 60 -7.84 8.64 10.16
N PHE A 61 -6.52 8.76 10.18
CA PHE A 61 -5.71 8.87 8.98
C PHE A 61 -5.86 7.65 8.06
N TYR A 62 -5.67 6.44 8.58
CA TYR A 62 -5.77 5.22 7.77
C TYR A 62 -7.20 4.86 7.39
N ASN A 63 -8.19 5.15 8.23
CA ASN A 63 -9.60 4.97 7.90
C ASN A 63 -10.01 5.86 6.71
N ASN A 64 -9.58 7.12 6.68
CA ASN A 64 -9.81 8.00 5.55
C ASN A 64 -9.18 7.41 4.27
N ARG A 65 -7.96 6.88 4.33
CA ARG A 65 -7.30 6.23 3.18
C ARG A 65 -8.06 5.00 2.70
N ARG A 66 -8.55 4.15 3.62
CA ARG A 66 -9.37 2.98 3.25
C ARG A 66 -10.66 3.39 2.55
N ARG A 67 -11.36 4.40 3.10
CA ARG A 67 -12.59 4.91 2.48
C ARG A 67 -12.33 5.45 1.08
N GLU A 68 -11.27 6.22 0.86
CA GLU A 68 -10.88 6.72 -0.47
C GLU A 68 -10.58 5.58 -1.44
N LEU A 69 -9.77 4.61 -1.03
CA LEU A 69 -9.43 3.45 -1.84
C LEU A 69 -10.67 2.65 -2.22
N ASN A 70 -11.56 2.39 -1.25
CA ASN A 70 -12.76 1.59 -1.42
C ASN A 70 -13.91 2.33 -2.13
N ASN A 71 -13.82 3.66 -2.28
CA ASN A 71 -14.82 4.48 -2.96
C ASN A 71 -14.67 4.49 -4.49
N GLY A 72 -14.34 3.33 -5.07
CA GLY A 72 -14.32 3.15 -6.52
C GLY A 72 -13.00 3.55 -7.20
N THR A 73 -11.92 3.74 -6.45
CA THR A 73 -10.58 3.91 -7.02
C THR A 73 -10.21 2.68 -7.85
N LYS A 74 -9.70 2.91 -9.08
CA LYS A 74 -9.37 1.83 -10.01
C LYS A 74 -7.91 1.91 -10.45
N PRO A 75 -7.29 0.77 -10.79
CA PRO A 75 -5.99 0.77 -11.45
C PRO A 75 -6.02 1.63 -12.70
N ASN A 76 -4.95 2.36 -12.93
CA ASN A 76 -4.74 3.09 -14.18
C ASN A 76 -3.92 2.27 -15.19
N LYS A 77 -3.63 2.89 -16.33
CA LYS A 77 -2.93 2.22 -17.41
C LYS A 77 -1.57 1.66 -17.02
N ALA A 78 -0.81 2.33 -16.14
CA ALA A 78 0.51 1.84 -15.73
C ALA A 78 0.42 0.51 -14.96
N HIS A 79 -0.58 0.36 -14.07
CA HIS A 79 -0.83 -0.92 -13.38
C HIS A 79 -1.21 -2.03 -14.38
N LEU A 80 -2.10 -1.72 -15.33
CA LEU A 80 -2.57 -2.69 -16.34
C LEU A 80 -1.45 -3.08 -17.31
N ASP A 81 -0.58 -2.15 -17.69
CA ASP A 81 0.55 -2.44 -18.57
C ASP A 81 1.57 -3.39 -17.93
N LEU A 82 1.78 -3.31 -16.61
CA LEU A 82 2.62 -4.27 -15.89
C LEU A 82 2.05 -5.68 -15.97
N VAL A 83 0.74 -5.83 -15.81
CA VAL A 83 0.05 -7.12 -15.96
C VAL A 83 0.14 -7.63 -17.41
N GLU A 84 0.02 -6.76 -18.39
CA GLU A 84 0.18 -7.15 -19.79
C GLU A 84 1.60 -7.68 -20.07
N LEU A 85 2.62 -7.07 -19.47
CA LEU A 85 4.01 -7.53 -19.58
C LEU A 85 4.23 -8.92 -18.95
N GLU A 86 3.46 -9.29 -17.94
CA GLU A 86 3.54 -10.63 -17.31
C GLU A 86 3.21 -11.78 -18.27
N LYS A 87 2.53 -11.50 -19.39
CA LYS A 87 2.26 -12.51 -20.42
C LYS A 87 3.51 -13.00 -21.14
N THR A 88 4.57 -12.22 -21.13
CA THR A 88 5.81 -12.50 -21.87
C THR A 88 7.07 -12.48 -21.01
N LEU A 89 7.00 -11.85 -19.84
CA LEU A 89 8.14 -11.64 -18.94
C LEU A 89 7.75 -12.05 -17.52
N LYS A 90 8.71 -12.45 -16.71
CA LYS A 90 8.51 -12.62 -15.27
C LYS A 90 8.66 -11.26 -14.59
N ILE A 91 7.54 -10.68 -14.16
CA ILE A 91 7.51 -9.38 -13.48
C ILE A 91 7.30 -9.59 -11.98
N ASN A 92 8.12 -8.97 -11.17
CA ASN A 92 7.95 -8.89 -9.72
C ASN A 92 7.80 -7.42 -9.33
N VAL A 93 6.66 -7.04 -8.82
CA VAL A 93 6.40 -5.69 -8.33
C VAL A 93 6.85 -5.57 -6.89
N ILE A 94 7.72 -4.60 -6.60
CA ILE A 94 8.09 -4.19 -5.24
C ILE A 94 7.48 -2.80 -5.05
N THR A 95 6.50 -2.68 -4.16
CA THR A 95 5.82 -1.40 -4.00
C THR A 95 6.03 -0.78 -2.62
N GLN A 96 6.27 0.53 -2.61
CA GLN A 96 6.21 1.38 -1.41
C GLN A 96 4.78 1.79 -1.08
N ASN A 97 3.84 1.59 -2.00
CA ASN A 97 2.45 1.94 -1.80
C ASN A 97 1.78 0.94 -0.86
N ILE A 98 0.78 1.43 -0.15
CA ILE A 98 -0.07 0.63 0.73
C ILE A 98 -1.43 0.33 0.10
N ASP A 99 -1.75 0.95 -1.05
CA ASP A 99 -2.96 0.64 -1.83
C ASP A 99 -2.83 -0.72 -2.53
N ASN A 100 -3.97 -1.33 -2.89
CA ASN A 100 -4.03 -2.63 -3.53
C ASN A 100 -4.25 -2.55 -5.05
N LEU A 101 -3.88 -1.44 -5.70
CA LEU A 101 -4.17 -1.23 -7.12
C LEU A 101 -3.43 -2.22 -8.04
N HIS A 102 -2.22 -2.66 -7.66
CA HIS A 102 -1.52 -3.73 -8.38
C HIS A 102 -2.27 -5.07 -8.31
N GLU A 103 -2.84 -5.41 -7.14
CA GLU A 103 -3.65 -6.62 -6.98
C GLU A 103 -4.93 -6.54 -7.82
N ILE A 104 -5.64 -5.40 -7.73
CA ILE A 104 -6.88 -5.18 -8.50
C ILE A 104 -6.59 -5.21 -10.01
N ALA A 105 -5.42 -4.74 -10.46
CA ALA A 105 -4.99 -4.85 -11.84
C ALA A 105 -4.75 -6.29 -12.28
N GLY A 106 -4.38 -7.17 -11.34
CA GLY A 106 -4.11 -8.60 -11.58
C GLY A 106 -2.63 -8.97 -11.58
N SER A 107 -1.73 -8.13 -11.05
CA SER A 107 -0.30 -8.48 -10.90
C SER A 107 -0.13 -9.76 -10.08
N SER A 108 0.67 -10.69 -10.58
CA SER A 108 0.82 -12.04 -10.01
C SER A 108 1.85 -12.11 -8.87
N SER A 109 2.80 -11.19 -8.83
CA SER A 109 3.87 -11.15 -7.82
C SER A 109 4.04 -9.74 -7.29
N ILE A 110 3.64 -9.50 -6.04
CA ILE A 110 3.70 -8.20 -5.39
C ILE A 110 4.34 -8.33 -4.01
N ILE A 111 5.30 -7.46 -3.72
CA ILE A 111 5.93 -7.33 -2.41
C ILE A 111 5.63 -5.92 -1.88
N TYR A 112 4.89 -5.85 -0.79
CA TYR A 112 4.57 -4.61 -0.08
C TYR A 112 5.64 -4.34 1.00
N ILE A 113 6.45 -3.31 0.82
CA ILE A 113 7.54 -3.02 1.77
C ILE A 113 7.13 -2.10 2.92
N HIS A 114 5.97 -1.44 2.82
CA HIS A 114 5.43 -0.56 3.86
C HIS A 114 4.09 -1.04 4.43
N GLY A 115 3.71 -2.32 4.19
CA GLY A 115 2.43 -2.86 4.60
C GLY A 115 1.31 -2.60 3.60
N GLU A 116 0.09 -2.93 3.98
CA GLU A 116 -1.09 -2.93 3.13
C GLU A 116 -2.26 -2.25 3.84
N LEU A 117 -2.93 -1.33 3.16
CA LEU A 117 -4.03 -0.54 3.73
C LEU A 117 -5.23 -1.41 4.13
N ASN A 118 -5.47 -2.50 3.38
CA ASN A 118 -6.56 -3.45 3.63
C ASN A 118 -6.16 -4.58 4.58
N LYS A 119 -5.14 -4.34 5.42
CA LYS A 119 -4.76 -5.25 6.51
C LYS A 119 -4.64 -4.48 7.81
N ALA A 120 -5.07 -5.13 8.89
CA ALA A 120 -4.86 -4.66 10.25
C ALA A 120 -3.99 -5.67 11.00
N ARG A 121 -3.11 -5.19 11.86
CA ARG A 121 -2.15 -6.00 12.61
C ARG A 121 -2.38 -5.87 14.11
N CYS A 122 -2.23 -6.98 14.81
CA CYS A 122 -2.25 -7.00 16.27
C CYS A 122 -1.05 -6.23 16.87
N ILE A 123 -1.28 -5.45 17.94
CA ILE A 123 -0.21 -4.70 18.60
C ILE A 123 0.73 -5.60 19.43
N GLN A 124 0.28 -6.80 19.83
CA GLN A 124 1.03 -7.74 20.65
C GLN A 124 1.76 -8.82 19.84
N ASN A 125 1.27 -9.12 18.64
CA ASN A 125 1.86 -10.17 17.82
C ASN A 125 1.85 -9.77 16.34
N ASP A 126 3.02 -9.51 15.78
CA ASP A 126 3.20 -9.06 14.42
C ASP A 126 2.79 -10.10 13.35
N THR A 127 2.64 -11.37 13.74
CA THR A 127 2.15 -12.43 12.84
C THR A 127 0.64 -12.50 12.75
N HIS A 128 -0.09 -11.87 13.68
CA HIS A 128 -1.55 -11.79 13.64
C HIS A 128 -1.96 -10.63 12.75
N ILE A 129 -2.17 -10.94 11.46
CA ILE A 129 -2.57 -9.99 10.42
C ILE A 129 -3.93 -10.42 9.87
N HIS A 130 -4.87 -9.49 9.83
CA HIS A 130 -6.24 -9.72 9.40
C HIS A 130 -6.59 -8.83 8.20
N TYR A 131 -7.33 -9.37 7.24
CA TYR A 131 -7.90 -8.57 6.17
C TYR A 131 -8.95 -7.61 6.76
N TRP A 132 -8.85 -6.33 6.41
CA TRP A 132 -9.65 -5.28 7.00
C TRP A 132 -9.97 -4.16 6.01
N THR A 133 -11.23 -3.94 5.72
CA THR A 133 -11.68 -2.92 4.76
C THR A 133 -12.47 -1.78 5.38
N ASP A 134 -12.98 -2.01 6.58
CA ASP A 134 -13.81 -1.04 7.30
C ASP A 134 -12.95 -0.09 8.17
N ASP A 135 -13.61 0.81 8.86
CA ASP A 135 -12.93 1.64 9.86
C ASP A 135 -12.39 0.78 10.99
N LEU A 136 -11.24 1.17 11.49
CA LEU A 136 -10.59 0.55 12.65
C LEU A 136 -10.47 1.58 13.76
N ASP A 137 -10.72 1.18 15.01
CA ASP A 137 -10.56 1.99 16.21
C ASP A 137 -10.07 1.15 17.39
N GLU A 138 -9.95 1.79 18.56
CA GLU A 138 -9.47 1.15 19.79
C GLU A 138 -10.37 0.04 20.34
N THR A 139 -11.61 -0.06 19.87
CA THR A 139 -12.56 -1.11 20.31
C THR A 139 -12.35 -2.43 19.59
N HIS A 140 -11.65 -2.40 18.45
CA HIS A 140 -11.42 -3.58 17.62
C HIS A 140 -10.29 -4.43 18.18
N GLN A 141 -10.59 -5.69 18.41
CA GLN A 141 -9.70 -6.66 19.02
C GLN A 141 -9.26 -7.74 18.04
N CYS A 142 -8.03 -8.17 18.18
CA CYS A 142 -7.47 -9.29 17.44
C CYS A 142 -8.24 -10.58 17.75
N SER A 143 -8.77 -11.24 16.72
CA SER A 143 -9.52 -12.49 16.89
C SER A 143 -8.67 -13.65 17.45
N ASP A 144 -7.34 -13.58 17.30
CA ASP A 144 -6.44 -14.64 17.73
C ASP A 144 -6.04 -14.51 19.20
N CYS A 145 -5.99 -13.30 19.77
CA CYS A 145 -5.48 -13.10 21.12
C CYS A 145 -6.22 -12.04 21.96
N GLY A 146 -7.22 -11.36 21.41
CA GLY A 146 -8.00 -10.33 22.11
C GLY A 146 -7.30 -8.99 22.31
N SER A 147 -6.07 -8.82 21.82
CA SER A 147 -5.35 -7.54 21.94
C SER A 147 -5.84 -6.53 20.90
N GLN A 148 -5.58 -5.26 21.14
CA GLN A 148 -5.91 -4.17 20.23
C GLN A 148 -5.26 -4.37 18.85
N MET A 149 -5.93 -3.89 17.82
CA MET A 149 -5.46 -3.91 16.42
C MET A 149 -5.01 -2.52 15.97
N ARG A 150 -4.11 -2.48 15.00
CA ARG A 150 -3.66 -1.25 14.35
C ARG A 150 -3.53 -1.42 12.84
#